data_139d52d4de7dbc94b9aad5a498a02f84
#
_entry.id   139d52d4de7dbc94b9aad5a498a02f84
#
_cell.length_a   1.000
_cell.length_b   1.000
_cell.length_c   1.000
_cell.angle_alpha   90.00
_cell.angle_beta   90.00
_cell.angle_gamma   90.00
#
_symmetry.space_group_name_H-M   'P 1'
#
loop_
_entity.id
_entity.type
_entity.pdbx_description
1 polymer ?
#
loop_
_entity_poly.entity_id
_entity_poly.type
_entity_poly.pdbx_seq_one_letter_code
_entity_poly.pdbx_strand_id
1 'polypeptide(L)'
;MNYLNLVRYQNLFFIALVQILIRYGLFIPFEVDITLSDFNFALLVIATLCIAAAGNIINDIYDVEIDRINKPQKVLIGKKISEQTANNLFIALNVIGVGIGFYLSNSIGKPGFAALFIVFSALLYLYSSYLKGIILLGNLVVSFLVAMSLIMVTLFDLLPAITIENKELQSAVFKVVLYFSFFALALNFIREIVKDLQDINGDKKGGINTLPIAIGRKRTSRIVFVLAALMVFGIIYYMYEYLYNYQVLSLYFLFAIVGPLLFFCVKIWDAKTVKHYALLSKVLKVVMFLGICSIPLFQYVVLE
;
A
#
# COMPACT_ATOMS: atom_id res chain seq x y z
N MET A 1 -15.43 8.46 -16.30
CA MET A 1 -14.14 7.73 -16.36
C MET A 1 -12.92 8.57 -16.00
N ASN A 2 -12.82 9.84 -16.39
CA ASN A 2 -11.62 10.65 -16.12
C ASN A 2 -11.34 10.85 -14.62
N TYR A 3 -12.34 11.16 -13.81
CA TYR A 3 -12.19 11.32 -12.35
C TYR A 3 -11.80 10.02 -11.64
N LEU A 4 -12.35 8.87 -12.05
CA LEU A 4 -11.96 7.55 -11.51
C LEU A 4 -10.48 7.23 -11.80
N ASN A 5 -10.01 7.60 -13.00
CA ASN A 5 -8.60 7.42 -13.35
C ASN A 5 -7.70 8.39 -12.56
N LEU A 6 -8.13 9.63 -12.32
CA LEU A 6 -7.39 10.61 -11.52
C LEU A 6 -7.18 10.13 -10.09
N VAL A 7 -8.22 9.60 -9.44
CA VAL A 7 -8.10 9.04 -8.08
C VAL A 7 -7.44 7.65 -8.06
N ARG A 8 -7.08 7.09 -9.23
CA ARG A 8 -6.50 5.74 -9.38
C ARG A 8 -7.37 4.67 -8.70
N TYR A 9 -8.65 4.58 -9.10
CA TYR A 9 -9.67 3.73 -8.48
C TYR A 9 -9.23 2.27 -8.23
N GLN A 10 -8.37 1.71 -9.09
CA GLN A 10 -7.83 0.36 -8.89
C GLN A 10 -6.97 0.25 -7.63
N ASN A 11 -6.22 1.29 -7.26
CA ASN A 11 -5.43 1.28 -6.03
C ASN A 11 -6.33 1.48 -4.81
N LEU A 12 -7.35 2.35 -4.94
CA LEU A 12 -8.36 2.53 -3.89
C LEU A 12 -9.13 1.23 -3.63
N PHE A 13 -9.45 0.47 -4.68
CA PHE A 13 -10.08 -0.84 -4.53
C PHE A 13 -9.23 -1.81 -3.68
N PHE A 14 -7.91 -1.85 -3.87
CA PHE A 14 -7.03 -2.70 -3.04
C PHE A 14 -7.02 -2.25 -1.58
N ILE A 15 -7.02 -0.94 -1.31
CA ILE A 15 -7.08 -0.41 0.05
C ILE A 15 -8.41 -0.80 0.72
N ALA A 16 -9.53 -0.60 0.04
CA ALA A 16 -10.84 -1.00 0.57
C ALA A 16 -10.91 -2.52 0.80
N LEU A 17 -10.46 -3.30 -0.18
CA LEU A 17 -10.49 -4.76 -0.10
C LEU A 17 -9.69 -5.28 1.09
N VAL A 18 -8.46 -4.79 1.29
CA VAL A 18 -7.63 -5.27 2.41
C VAL A 18 -8.24 -4.91 3.76
N GLN A 19 -8.80 -3.71 3.91
CA GLN A 19 -9.45 -3.31 5.16
C GLN A 19 -10.68 -4.18 5.44
N ILE A 20 -11.52 -4.43 4.43
CA ILE A 20 -12.68 -5.31 4.53
C ILE A 20 -12.26 -6.73 4.89
N LEU A 21 -11.23 -7.27 4.24
CA LEU A 21 -10.77 -8.64 4.50
C LEU A 21 -10.10 -8.78 5.87
N ILE A 22 -9.44 -7.75 6.40
CA ILE A 22 -8.92 -7.77 7.78
C ILE A 22 -10.08 -7.89 8.76
N ARG A 23 -11.14 -7.09 8.63
CA ARG A 23 -12.27 -7.15 9.56
C ARG A 23 -13.10 -8.43 9.38
N TYR A 24 -13.58 -8.68 8.18
CA TYR A 24 -14.54 -9.76 7.91
C TYR A 24 -13.87 -11.12 7.61
N GLY A 25 -12.63 -11.13 7.17
CA GLY A 25 -11.87 -12.34 6.84
C GLY A 25 -10.86 -12.76 7.90
N LEU A 26 -10.56 -11.89 8.88
CA LEU A 26 -9.65 -12.21 9.98
C LEU A 26 -10.31 -11.95 11.34
N PHE A 27 -10.73 -10.72 11.67
CA PHE A 27 -11.22 -10.39 13.01
C PHE A 27 -12.48 -11.18 13.39
N ILE A 28 -13.51 -11.17 12.52
CA ILE A 28 -14.76 -11.87 12.81
C ILE A 28 -14.58 -13.39 12.89
N PRO A 29 -13.85 -14.07 11.96
CA PRO A 29 -13.63 -15.52 12.08
C PRO A 29 -12.84 -15.95 13.32
N PHE A 30 -11.98 -15.08 13.86
CA PHE A 30 -11.26 -15.35 15.10
C PHE A 30 -12.03 -14.90 16.37
N GLU A 31 -13.26 -14.43 16.21
CA GLU A 31 -14.13 -13.98 17.31
C GLU A 31 -13.48 -12.94 18.23
N VAL A 32 -12.56 -12.10 17.67
CA VAL A 32 -11.95 -11.02 18.44
C VAL A 32 -12.95 -9.90 18.69
N ASP A 33 -12.85 -9.29 19.86
CA ASP A 33 -13.66 -8.12 20.20
C ASP A 33 -13.28 -6.94 19.30
N ILE A 34 -14.29 -6.30 18.71
CA ILE A 34 -14.17 -5.15 17.82
C ILE A 34 -14.92 -3.95 18.37
N THR A 35 -14.40 -2.75 18.14
CA THR A 35 -14.94 -1.50 18.68
C THR A 35 -15.94 -0.84 17.74
N LEU A 36 -15.67 -0.84 16.43
CA LEU A 36 -16.46 -0.10 15.47
C LEU A 36 -17.75 -0.85 15.10
N SER A 37 -18.88 -0.16 15.08
CA SER A 37 -20.06 -0.65 14.35
C SER A 37 -19.75 -0.78 12.85
N ASP A 38 -20.54 -1.53 12.10
CA ASP A 38 -20.36 -1.66 10.63
C ASP A 38 -20.42 -0.31 9.93
N PHE A 39 -21.26 0.61 10.40
CA PHE A 39 -21.33 1.97 9.89
C PHE A 39 -20.04 2.76 10.14
N ASN A 40 -19.51 2.73 11.36
CA ASN A 40 -18.27 3.42 11.69
C ASN A 40 -17.06 2.78 10.98
N PHE A 41 -17.06 1.48 10.78
CA PHE A 41 -16.04 0.82 9.96
C PHE A 41 -16.12 1.26 8.49
N ALA A 42 -17.31 1.35 7.91
CA ALA A 42 -17.47 1.89 6.56
C ALA A 42 -16.94 3.34 6.46
N LEU A 43 -17.18 4.16 7.49
CA LEU A 43 -16.60 5.51 7.56
C LEU A 43 -15.08 5.48 7.64
N LEU A 44 -14.45 4.53 8.37
CA LEU A 44 -12.99 4.37 8.41
C LEU A 44 -12.43 4.06 7.01
N VAL A 45 -13.06 3.14 6.30
CA VAL A 45 -12.70 2.82 4.90
C VAL A 45 -12.82 4.06 4.03
N ILE A 46 -13.94 4.78 4.09
CA ILE A 46 -14.18 6.01 3.31
C ILE A 46 -13.11 7.07 3.64
N ALA A 47 -12.80 7.31 4.91
CA ALA A 47 -11.77 8.28 5.30
C ALA A 47 -10.40 7.93 4.71
N THR A 48 -10.00 6.64 4.78
CA THR A 48 -8.75 6.16 4.21
C THR A 48 -8.74 6.34 2.69
N LEU A 49 -9.84 6.02 2.01
CA LEU A 49 -9.96 6.19 0.56
C LEU A 49 -9.92 7.66 0.14
N CYS A 50 -10.56 8.56 0.90
CA CYS A 50 -10.53 10.01 0.62
C CYS A 50 -9.10 10.55 0.69
N ILE A 51 -8.33 10.22 1.74
CA ILE A 51 -6.94 10.66 1.89
C ILE A 51 -6.05 10.06 0.79
N ALA A 52 -6.20 8.76 0.48
CA ALA A 52 -5.44 8.12 -0.58
C ALA A 52 -5.76 8.70 -1.97
N ALA A 53 -7.04 9.01 -2.24
CA ALA A 53 -7.47 9.67 -3.46
C ALA A 53 -6.90 11.08 -3.57
N ALA A 54 -6.94 11.86 -2.50
CA ALA A 54 -6.32 13.19 -2.42
C ALA A 54 -4.81 13.10 -2.72
N GLY A 55 -4.11 12.12 -2.14
CA GLY A 55 -2.70 11.85 -2.41
C GLY A 55 -2.41 11.54 -3.88
N ASN A 56 -3.26 10.77 -4.55
CA ASN A 56 -3.12 10.50 -5.98
C ASN A 56 -3.33 11.76 -6.82
N ILE A 57 -4.30 12.61 -6.46
CA ILE A 57 -4.59 13.86 -7.17
C ILE A 57 -3.43 14.84 -7.04
N ILE A 58 -2.93 15.08 -5.82
CA ILE A 58 -1.83 16.03 -5.63
C ILE A 58 -0.56 15.57 -6.32
N ASN A 59 -0.29 14.25 -6.33
CA ASN A 59 0.82 13.68 -7.08
C ASN A 59 0.68 13.96 -8.59
N ASP A 60 -0.51 13.74 -9.17
CA ASP A 60 -0.73 14.00 -10.59
C ASP A 60 -0.66 15.50 -10.94
N ILE A 61 -0.97 16.42 -9.99
CA ILE A 61 -0.79 17.88 -10.18
C ILE A 61 0.71 18.21 -10.29
N TYR A 62 1.53 17.70 -9.39
CA TYR A 62 2.98 17.96 -9.40
C TYR A 62 3.70 17.25 -10.54
N ASP A 63 3.17 16.11 -11.04
CA ASP A 63 3.82 15.27 -12.05
C ASP A 63 3.43 15.60 -13.50
N VAL A 64 2.60 16.62 -13.77
CA VAL A 64 2.10 16.92 -15.13
C VAL A 64 3.21 16.95 -16.18
N GLU A 65 4.29 17.71 -15.94
CA GLU A 65 5.40 17.85 -16.90
C GLU A 65 6.21 16.56 -17.06
N ILE A 66 6.41 15.83 -15.98
CA ILE A 66 7.15 14.56 -15.95
C ILE A 66 6.35 13.48 -16.69
N ASP A 67 5.04 13.41 -16.44
CA ASP A 67 4.14 12.43 -17.06
C ASP A 67 3.88 12.74 -18.55
N ARG A 68 4.00 13.97 -19.01
CA ARG A 68 4.01 14.30 -20.43
C ARG A 68 5.13 13.57 -21.20
N ILE A 69 6.23 13.28 -20.51
CA ILE A 69 7.38 12.57 -21.11
C ILE A 69 7.23 11.05 -20.92
N ASN A 70 6.93 10.61 -19.70
CA ASN A 70 6.91 9.18 -19.35
C ASN A 70 5.64 8.48 -19.83
N LYS A 71 4.47 9.16 -19.73
CA LYS A 71 3.15 8.56 -19.97
C LYS A 71 2.16 9.55 -20.59
N PRO A 72 2.47 10.15 -21.77
CA PRO A 72 1.71 11.26 -22.38
C PRO A 72 0.22 10.97 -22.56
N GLN A 73 -0.14 9.69 -22.73
CA GLN A 73 -1.53 9.25 -22.90
C GLN A 73 -2.32 9.22 -21.57
N LYS A 74 -1.64 9.25 -20.44
CA LYS A 74 -2.27 9.17 -19.11
C LYS A 74 -2.44 10.52 -18.42
N VAL A 75 -1.83 11.58 -18.94
CA VAL A 75 -1.97 12.94 -18.42
C VAL A 75 -3.41 13.42 -18.56
N LEU A 76 -4.05 13.66 -17.42
CA LEU A 76 -5.44 14.12 -17.32
C LEU A 76 -5.51 15.62 -17.03
N ILE A 77 -4.64 16.12 -16.16
CA ILE A 77 -4.61 17.52 -15.70
C ILE A 77 -4.09 18.41 -16.83
N GLY A 78 -4.78 19.52 -17.06
CA GLY A 78 -4.52 20.44 -18.18
C GLY A 78 -5.02 19.95 -19.54
N LYS A 79 -5.51 18.68 -19.65
CA LYS A 79 -6.11 18.14 -20.88
C LYS A 79 -7.61 17.87 -20.76
N LYS A 80 -8.03 17.18 -19.70
CA LYS A 80 -9.41 16.72 -19.48
C LYS A 80 -10.01 17.25 -18.19
N ILE A 81 -9.19 17.64 -17.24
CA ILE A 81 -9.55 18.17 -15.93
C ILE A 81 -8.69 19.41 -15.72
N SER A 82 -9.31 20.55 -15.35
CA SER A 82 -8.55 21.76 -15.03
C SER A 82 -7.75 21.56 -13.72
N GLU A 83 -6.61 22.22 -13.62
CA GLU A 83 -5.79 22.18 -12.40
C GLU A 83 -6.58 22.72 -11.19
N GLN A 84 -7.39 23.76 -11.39
CA GLN A 84 -8.26 24.28 -10.33
C GLN A 84 -9.28 23.25 -9.85
N THR A 85 -9.89 22.47 -10.75
CA THR A 85 -10.82 21.41 -10.37
C THR A 85 -10.10 20.29 -9.61
N ALA A 86 -8.89 19.91 -10.02
CA ALA A 86 -8.08 18.93 -9.32
C ALA A 86 -7.69 19.41 -7.91
N ASN A 87 -7.26 20.66 -7.76
CA ASN A 87 -6.96 21.27 -6.46
C ASN A 87 -8.20 21.33 -5.54
N ASN A 88 -9.36 21.71 -6.06
CA ASN A 88 -10.59 21.71 -5.28
C ASN A 88 -10.99 20.32 -4.80
N LEU A 89 -10.83 19.29 -5.65
CA LEU A 89 -11.07 17.90 -5.28
C LEU A 89 -10.07 17.42 -4.23
N PHE A 90 -8.79 17.76 -4.36
CA PHE A 90 -7.77 17.47 -3.37
C PHE A 90 -8.15 18.00 -1.99
N ILE A 91 -8.54 19.29 -1.92
CA ILE A 91 -8.94 19.95 -0.67
C ILE A 91 -10.20 19.27 -0.10
N ALA A 92 -11.24 19.09 -0.92
CA ALA A 92 -12.51 18.50 -0.47
C ALA A 92 -12.31 17.10 0.11
N LEU A 93 -11.54 16.23 -0.57
CA LEU A 93 -11.27 14.88 -0.11
C LEU A 93 -10.47 14.86 1.20
N ASN A 94 -9.49 15.74 1.37
CA ASN A 94 -8.77 15.87 2.64
C ASN A 94 -9.69 16.35 3.78
N VAL A 95 -10.53 17.35 3.55
CA VAL A 95 -11.47 17.85 4.56
C VAL A 95 -12.44 16.74 4.97
N ILE A 96 -12.99 16.00 4.00
CA ILE A 96 -13.89 14.86 4.28
C ILE A 96 -13.13 13.76 5.04
N GLY A 97 -11.96 13.33 4.57
CA GLY A 97 -11.20 12.23 5.17
C GLY A 97 -10.76 12.54 6.60
N VAL A 98 -10.20 13.75 6.82
CA VAL A 98 -9.77 14.20 8.16
C VAL A 98 -10.98 14.44 9.07
N GLY A 99 -12.08 15.02 8.54
CA GLY A 99 -13.31 15.24 9.30
C GLY A 99 -13.94 13.94 9.80
N ILE A 100 -14.03 12.93 8.94
CA ILE A 100 -14.48 11.56 9.33
C ILE A 100 -13.50 10.97 10.36
N GLY A 101 -12.19 11.10 10.13
CA GLY A 101 -11.16 10.63 11.06
C GLY A 101 -11.28 11.26 12.45
N PHE A 102 -11.57 12.56 12.51
CA PHE A 102 -11.83 13.26 13.77
C PHE A 102 -13.09 12.72 14.47
N TYR A 103 -14.19 12.54 13.75
CA TYR A 103 -15.41 11.92 14.28
C TYR A 103 -15.13 10.53 14.86
N LEU A 104 -14.50 9.64 14.10
CA LEU A 104 -14.20 8.28 14.53
C LEU A 104 -13.29 8.22 15.74
N SER A 105 -12.26 9.03 15.79
CA SER A 105 -11.32 9.09 16.93
C SER A 105 -12.01 9.48 18.24
N ASN A 106 -12.96 10.41 18.16
CA ASN A 106 -13.76 10.80 19.30
C ASN A 106 -14.77 9.70 19.68
N SER A 107 -15.40 9.04 18.71
CA SER A 107 -16.41 8.00 18.94
C SER A 107 -15.85 6.77 19.67
N ILE A 108 -14.56 6.45 19.48
CA ILE A 108 -13.87 5.34 20.17
C ILE A 108 -13.12 5.79 21.44
N GLY A 109 -13.30 7.04 21.90
CA GLY A 109 -12.62 7.57 23.08
C GLY A 109 -11.10 7.76 22.94
N LYS A 110 -10.58 7.84 21.71
CA LYS A 110 -9.15 8.03 21.40
C LYS A 110 -8.92 9.28 20.54
N PRO A 111 -9.23 10.50 21.03
CA PRO A 111 -9.20 11.72 20.20
C PRO A 111 -7.83 11.99 19.56
N GLY A 112 -6.73 11.56 20.18
CA GLY A 112 -5.38 11.67 19.62
C GLY A 112 -5.18 10.93 18.29
N PHE A 113 -6.01 9.92 17.97
CA PHE A 113 -5.92 9.19 16.69
C PHE A 113 -6.33 10.04 15.49
N ALA A 114 -7.05 11.15 15.68
CA ALA A 114 -7.33 12.12 14.63
C ALA A 114 -6.04 12.66 13.97
N ALA A 115 -4.95 12.78 14.73
CA ALA A 115 -3.66 13.21 14.23
C ALA A 115 -3.12 12.29 13.12
N LEU A 116 -3.47 11.00 13.10
CA LEU A 116 -3.01 10.06 12.07
C LEU A 116 -3.51 10.48 10.68
N PHE A 117 -4.78 10.87 10.55
CA PHE A 117 -5.35 11.30 9.28
C PHE A 117 -4.69 12.59 8.79
N ILE A 118 -4.42 13.54 9.68
CA ILE A 118 -3.72 14.79 9.38
C ILE A 118 -2.29 14.50 8.92
N VAL A 119 -1.56 13.65 9.67
CA VAL A 119 -0.17 13.27 9.35
C VAL A 119 -0.09 12.55 8.00
N PHE A 120 -1.01 11.62 7.72
CA PHE A 120 -1.00 10.90 6.43
C PHE A 120 -1.31 11.83 5.25
N SER A 121 -2.27 12.75 5.42
CA SER A 121 -2.56 13.78 4.42
C SER A 121 -1.32 14.67 4.17
N ALA A 122 -0.67 15.14 5.24
CA ALA A 122 0.55 15.95 5.16
C ALA A 122 1.71 15.19 4.51
N LEU A 123 1.91 13.91 4.86
CA LEU A 123 2.95 13.07 4.26
C LEU A 123 2.74 12.85 2.76
N LEU A 124 1.49 12.67 2.29
CA LEU A 124 1.18 12.54 0.87
C LEU A 124 1.43 13.86 0.10
N TYR A 125 1.12 14.99 0.72
CA TYR A 125 1.45 16.31 0.15
C TYR A 125 2.97 16.49 0.08
N LEU A 126 3.69 16.28 1.18
CA LEU A 126 5.15 16.40 1.23
C LEU A 126 5.84 15.40 0.29
N TYR A 127 5.31 14.19 0.15
CA TYR A 127 5.78 13.23 -0.84
C TYR A 127 5.71 13.82 -2.25
N SER A 128 4.56 14.34 -2.64
CA SER A 128 4.32 14.84 -3.99
C SER A 128 5.15 16.09 -4.31
N SER A 129 5.30 16.99 -3.33
CA SER A 129 5.98 18.27 -3.51
C SER A 129 7.51 18.18 -3.36
N TYR A 130 8.03 17.29 -2.52
CA TYR A 130 9.44 17.31 -2.14
C TYR A 130 10.09 15.92 -2.00
N LEU A 131 9.49 15.00 -1.20
CA LEU A 131 10.19 13.78 -0.76
C LEU A 131 10.45 12.79 -1.90
N LYS A 132 9.64 12.79 -2.94
CA LYS A 132 9.88 11.94 -4.12
C LYS A 132 11.18 12.27 -4.86
N GLY A 133 11.71 13.48 -4.68
CA GLY A 133 13.01 13.90 -5.21
C GLY A 133 14.21 13.41 -4.40
N ILE A 134 14.00 12.80 -3.25
CA ILE A 134 15.05 12.28 -2.37
C ILE A 134 15.16 10.77 -2.57
N ILE A 135 16.39 10.30 -2.88
CA ILE A 135 16.67 8.89 -3.18
C ILE A 135 16.09 7.97 -2.10
N LEU A 136 15.26 7.03 -2.51
CA LEU A 136 14.58 6.01 -1.70
C LEU A 136 13.60 6.54 -0.65
N LEU A 137 13.70 7.80 -0.20
CA LEU A 137 12.85 8.33 0.86
C LEU A 137 11.38 8.40 0.40
N GLY A 138 11.13 8.90 -0.81
CA GLY A 138 9.79 8.91 -1.40
C GLY A 138 9.18 7.51 -1.50
N ASN A 139 9.98 6.54 -2.00
CA ASN A 139 9.55 5.14 -2.11
C ASN A 139 9.19 4.54 -0.75
N LEU A 140 9.99 4.87 0.29
CA LEU A 140 9.74 4.41 1.66
C LEU A 140 8.46 5.02 2.24
N VAL A 141 8.26 6.34 2.08
CA VAL A 141 7.08 7.05 2.59
C VAL A 141 5.79 6.48 1.99
N VAL A 142 5.72 6.30 0.67
CA VAL A 142 4.53 5.71 0.03
C VAL A 142 4.31 4.28 0.50
N SER A 143 5.37 3.49 0.65
CA SER A 143 5.27 2.10 1.11
C SER A 143 4.84 2.01 2.57
N PHE A 144 5.30 2.91 3.41
CA PHE A 144 4.85 3.06 4.79
C PHE A 144 3.36 3.40 4.86
N LEU A 145 2.88 4.35 4.04
CA LEU A 145 1.46 4.71 4.00
C LEU A 145 0.57 3.55 3.52
N VAL A 146 1.05 2.74 2.59
CA VAL A 146 0.37 1.49 2.19
C VAL A 146 0.26 0.52 3.36
N ALA A 147 1.33 0.29 4.11
CA ALA A 147 1.31 -0.56 5.30
C ALA A 147 0.37 0.00 6.38
N MET A 148 0.41 1.31 6.61
CA MET A 148 -0.46 1.98 7.58
C MET A 148 -1.95 1.84 7.23
N SER A 149 -2.33 1.69 5.95
CA SER A 149 -3.73 1.46 5.59
C SER A 149 -4.30 0.15 6.15
N LEU A 150 -3.45 -0.87 6.37
CA LEU A 150 -3.82 -2.11 7.05
C LEU A 150 -3.88 -1.90 8.58
N ILE A 151 -2.87 -1.25 9.14
CA ILE A 151 -2.74 -1.01 10.57
C ILE A 151 -3.89 -0.12 11.10
N MET A 152 -4.42 0.80 10.29
CA MET A 152 -5.55 1.65 10.68
C MET A 152 -6.78 0.85 11.13
N VAL A 153 -7.07 -0.30 10.50
CA VAL A 153 -8.16 -1.18 10.94
C VAL A 153 -7.91 -1.67 12.35
N THR A 154 -6.69 -2.11 12.63
CA THR A 154 -6.31 -2.60 13.96
C THR A 154 -6.35 -1.50 15.03
N LEU A 155 -5.87 -0.30 14.70
CA LEU A 155 -5.84 0.84 15.64
C LEU A 155 -7.25 1.29 16.03
N PHE A 156 -8.20 1.27 15.10
CA PHE A 156 -9.55 1.78 15.33
C PHE A 156 -10.54 0.71 15.80
N ASP A 157 -10.33 -0.54 15.41
CA ASP A 157 -11.29 -1.60 15.64
C ASP A 157 -10.83 -2.60 16.70
N LEU A 158 -9.56 -3.00 16.69
CA LEU A 158 -9.02 -4.01 17.58
C LEU A 158 -8.47 -3.40 18.90
N LEU A 159 -7.61 -2.39 18.79
CA LEU A 159 -6.86 -1.85 19.93
C LEU A 159 -7.75 -1.26 21.03
N PRO A 160 -8.85 -0.52 20.75
CA PRO A 160 -9.68 0.04 21.80
C PRO A 160 -10.51 -1.01 22.55
N ALA A 161 -10.72 -2.19 21.97
CA ALA A 161 -11.46 -3.31 22.56
C ALA A 161 -10.59 -4.24 23.44
N ILE A 162 -9.28 -3.97 23.58
CA ILE A 162 -8.39 -4.82 24.39
C ILE A 162 -8.73 -4.72 25.88
N THR A 163 -8.95 -5.89 26.50
CA THR A 163 -9.11 -6.08 27.94
C THR A 163 -8.03 -7.02 28.48
N ILE A 164 -7.99 -7.23 29.78
CA ILE A 164 -7.06 -8.19 30.41
C ILE A 164 -7.36 -9.63 29.93
N GLU A 165 -8.66 -9.96 29.79
CA GLU A 165 -9.12 -11.30 29.45
C GLU A 165 -8.86 -11.68 27.99
N ASN A 166 -8.99 -10.71 27.04
CA ASN A 166 -8.87 -10.99 25.59
C ASN A 166 -7.49 -10.66 25.02
N LYS A 167 -6.56 -10.14 25.83
CA LYS A 167 -5.27 -9.58 25.37
C LYS A 167 -4.43 -10.57 24.55
N GLU A 168 -4.41 -11.84 24.90
CA GLU A 168 -3.60 -12.85 24.21
C GLU A 168 -4.09 -13.03 22.76
N LEU A 169 -5.38 -13.29 22.59
CA LEU A 169 -5.99 -13.45 21.27
C LEU A 169 -5.88 -12.18 20.44
N GLN A 170 -6.21 -11.02 21.03
CA GLN A 170 -6.10 -9.72 20.37
C GLN A 170 -4.67 -9.45 19.88
N SER A 171 -3.67 -9.78 20.71
CA SER A 171 -2.25 -9.61 20.36
C SER A 171 -1.81 -10.58 19.27
N ALA A 172 -2.29 -11.83 19.27
CA ALA A 172 -1.99 -12.81 18.25
C ALA A 172 -2.53 -12.37 16.89
N VAL A 173 -3.79 -11.92 16.82
CA VAL A 173 -4.41 -11.40 15.59
C VAL A 173 -3.72 -10.11 15.13
N PHE A 174 -3.33 -9.23 16.06
CA PHE A 174 -2.56 -8.04 15.73
C PHE A 174 -1.21 -8.39 15.07
N LYS A 175 -0.49 -9.39 15.57
CA LYS A 175 0.77 -9.86 14.95
C LYS A 175 0.55 -10.30 13.51
N VAL A 176 -0.54 -11.01 13.22
CA VAL A 176 -0.87 -11.39 11.83
C VAL A 176 -1.02 -10.15 10.94
N VAL A 177 -1.77 -9.12 11.37
CA VAL A 177 -1.90 -7.87 10.61
C VAL A 177 -0.55 -7.16 10.45
N LEU A 178 0.33 -7.19 11.46
CA LEU A 178 1.68 -6.63 11.34
C LEU A 178 2.51 -7.36 10.28
N TYR A 179 2.45 -8.70 10.19
CA TYR A 179 3.14 -9.44 9.13
C TYR A 179 2.62 -9.08 7.74
N PHE A 180 1.30 -8.97 7.55
CA PHE A 180 0.72 -8.48 6.29
C PHE A 180 1.15 -7.04 5.97
N SER A 181 1.19 -6.17 6.97
CA SER A 181 1.61 -4.77 6.81
C SER A 181 3.08 -4.67 6.42
N PHE A 182 3.96 -5.46 7.04
CA PHE A 182 5.37 -5.53 6.69
C PHE A 182 5.59 -6.08 5.27
N PHE A 183 4.85 -7.14 4.91
CA PHE A 183 4.85 -7.68 3.55
C PHE A 183 4.40 -6.62 2.53
N ALA A 184 3.31 -5.90 2.80
CA ALA A 184 2.80 -4.83 1.94
C ALA A 184 3.82 -3.68 1.79
N LEU A 185 4.48 -3.28 2.89
CA LEU A 185 5.56 -2.29 2.88
C LEU A 185 6.71 -2.72 1.97
N ALA A 186 7.26 -3.92 2.22
CA ALA A 186 8.44 -4.41 1.49
C ALA A 186 8.13 -4.59 0.00
N LEU A 187 6.98 -5.19 -0.32
CA LEU A 187 6.58 -5.43 -1.70
C LEU A 187 6.30 -4.12 -2.46
N ASN A 188 5.62 -3.15 -1.82
CA ASN A 188 5.38 -1.85 -2.43
C ASN A 188 6.69 -1.07 -2.59
N PHE A 189 7.61 -1.14 -1.64
CA PHE A 189 8.93 -0.50 -1.74
C PHE A 189 9.71 -1.01 -2.95
N ILE A 190 9.77 -2.33 -3.14
CA ILE A 190 10.38 -2.93 -4.34
C ILE A 190 9.67 -2.43 -5.60
N ARG A 191 8.35 -2.37 -5.59
CA ARG A 191 7.55 -1.96 -6.74
C ARG A 191 7.75 -0.49 -7.11
N GLU A 192 7.87 0.41 -6.14
CA GLU A 192 8.17 1.83 -6.39
C GLU A 192 9.56 1.99 -7.03
N ILE A 193 10.60 1.26 -6.57
CA ILE A 193 11.92 1.28 -7.24
C ILE A 193 11.83 0.74 -8.68
N VAL A 194 11.00 -0.27 -8.95
CA VAL A 194 10.77 -0.76 -10.32
C VAL A 194 10.07 0.28 -11.20
N LYS A 195 9.17 1.09 -10.62
CA LYS A 195 8.55 2.22 -11.33
C LYS A 195 9.58 3.30 -11.66
N ASP A 196 10.49 3.61 -10.74
CA ASP A 196 11.59 4.54 -11.01
C ASP A 196 12.48 4.05 -12.17
N LEU A 197 12.75 2.73 -12.25
CA LEU A 197 13.44 2.12 -13.39
C LEU A 197 12.67 2.28 -14.71
N GLN A 198 11.36 2.31 -14.67
CA GLN A 198 10.49 2.54 -15.83
C GLN A 198 10.50 4.01 -16.25
N ASP A 199 10.52 4.94 -15.28
CA ASP A 199 10.21 6.36 -15.46
C ASP A 199 11.45 7.27 -15.56
N ILE A 200 12.68 6.72 -15.58
CA ILE A 200 13.99 7.43 -15.59
C ILE A 200 14.03 8.65 -16.51
N ASN A 201 13.43 8.57 -17.71
CA ASN A 201 13.58 9.63 -18.71
C ASN A 201 12.86 10.91 -18.32
N GLY A 202 11.64 10.82 -17.78
CA GLY A 202 10.90 11.95 -17.28
C GLY A 202 11.44 12.45 -15.95
N ASP A 203 11.78 11.53 -15.05
CA ASP A 203 12.32 11.87 -13.73
C ASP A 203 13.61 12.69 -13.84
N LYS A 204 14.51 12.27 -14.74
CA LYS A 204 15.76 13.02 -15.00
C LYS A 204 15.49 14.42 -15.55
N LYS A 205 14.53 14.58 -16.46
CA LYS A 205 14.14 15.90 -17.01
C LYS A 205 13.42 16.76 -15.98
N GLY A 206 12.64 16.13 -15.09
CA GLY A 206 11.96 16.81 -13.99
C GLY A 206 12.86 17.15 -12.79
N GLY A 207 14.17 16.83 -12.87
CA GLY A 207 15.11 17.08 -11.76
C GLY A 207 14.94 16.18 -10.55
N ILE A 208 14.16 15.10 -10.68
CA ILE A 208 13.96 14.11 -9.61
C ILE A 208 15.17 13.17 -9.54
N ASN A 209 15.78 13.03 -8.36
CA ASN A 209 16.93 12.17 -8.16
C ASN A 209 16.53 10.81 -7.58
N THR A 210 16.15 9.88 -8.46
CA THR A 210 15.81 8.52 -8.09
C THR A 210 17.02 7.59 -8.06
N LEU A 211 16.90 6.42 -7.40
CA LEU A 211 17.96 5.44 -7.32
C LEU A 211 18.55 5.06 -8.70
N PRO A 212 17.73 4.74 -9.73
CA PRO A 212 18.29 4.41 -11.04
C PRO A 212 18.97 5.59 -11.75
N ILE A 213 18.66 6.83 -11.42
CA ILE A 213 19.37 8.01 -11.93
C ILE A 213 20.74 8.14 -11.25
N ALA A 214 20.79 7.92 -9.93
CA ALA A 214 22.02 8.06 -9.15
C ALA A 214 23.07 6.98 -9.46
N ILE A 215 22.66 5.70 -9.54
CA ILE A 215 23.59 4.57 -9.66
C ILE A 215 23.49 3.76 -10.97
N GLY A 216 22.52 4.11 -11.82
CA GLY A 216 22.27 3.47 -13.11
C GLY A 216 21.35 2.25 -13.04
N ARG A 217 20.66 1.96 -14.18
CA ARG A 217 19.67 0.89 -14.29
C ARG A 217 20.17 -0.48 -13.84
N LYS A 218 21.35 -0.88 -14.28
CA LYS A 218 21.90 -2.22 -14.02
C LYS A 218 22.14 -2.47 -12.53
N ARG A 219 22.73 -1.48 -11.82
CA ARG A 219 23.00 -1.59 -10.38
C ARG A 219 21.67 -1.60 -9.59
N THR A 220 20.74 -0.73 -9.95
CA THR A 220 19.42 -0.68 -9.33
C THR A 220 18.66 -2.00 -9.52
N SER A 221 18.64 -2.60 -10.73
CA SER A 221 18.02 -3.90 -10.96
C SER A 221 18.62 -5.02 -10.10
N ARG A 222 19.92 -4.98 -9.84
CA ARG A 222 20.56 -5.94 -8.93
C ARG A 222 20.15 -5.74 -7.47
N ILE A 223 20.03 -4.49 -7.02
CA ILE A 223 19.51 -4.18 -5.68
C ILE A 223 18.07 -4.68 -5.54
N VAL A 224 17.22 -4.41 -6.53
CA VAL A 224 15.85 -4.90 -6.58
C VAL A 224 15.78 -6.44 -6.55
N PHE A 225 16.68 -7.12 -7.27
CA PHE A 225 16.80 -8.58 -7.21
C PHE A 225 17.13 -9.05 -5.79
N VAL A 226 18.13 -8.45 -5.14
CA VAL A 226 18.51 -8.83 -3.77
C VAL A 226 17.36 -8.62 -2.79
N LEU A 227 16.67 -7.48 -2.85
CA LEU A 227 15.51 -7.20 -2.00
C LEU A 227 14.38 -8.20 -2.22
N ALA A 228 14.10 -8.54 -3.48
CA ALA A 228 13.07 -9.54 -3.81
C ALA A 228 13.47 -10.95 -3.36
N ALA A 229 14.75 -11.32 -3.49
CA ALA A 229 15.26 -12.61 -3.01
C ALA A 229 15.17 -12.70 -1.48
N LEU A 230 15.57 -11.65 -0.75
CA LEU A 230 15.41 -11.58 0.72
C LEU A 230 13.94 -11.72 1.12
N MET A 231 13.03 -11.11 0.36
CA MET A 231 11.60 -11.24 0.61
C MET A 231 11.12 -12.69 0.40
N VAL A 232 11.56 -13.36 -0.67
CA VAL A 232 11.26 -14.78 -0.90
C VAL A 232 11.76 -15.65 0.25
N PHE A 233 13.01 -15.43 0.71
CA PHE A 233 13.54 -16.15 1.86
C PHE A 233 12.74 -15.88 3.13
N GLY A 234 12.36 -14.64 3.40
CA GLY A 234 11.52 -14.29 4.54
C GLY A 234 10.15 -14.97 4.51
N ILE A 235 9.52 -15.06 3.32
CA ILE A 235 8.24 -15.75 3.16
C ILE A 235 8.40 -17.27 3.37
N ILE A 236 9.44 -17.89 2.82
CA ILE A 236 9.72 -19.32 3.00
C ILE A 236 10.00 -19.63 4.48
N TYR A 237 10.77 -18.77 5.16
CA TYR A 237 11.00 -18.87 6.60
C TYR A 237 9.68 -18.79 7.40
N TYR A 238 8.83 -17.80 7.08
CA TYR A 238 7.52 -17.64 7.69
C TYR A 238 6.63 -18.88 7.46
N MET A 239 6.63 -19.42 6.23
CA MET A 239 5.89 -20.65 5.92
C MET A 239 6.39 -21.84 6.74
N TYR A 240 7.72 -21.97 6.88
CA TYR A 240 8.32 -23.05 7.67
C TYR A 240 7.95 -22.95 9.15
N GLU A 241 8.04 -21.77 9.74
CA GLU A 241 7.82 -21.51 11.17
C GLU A 241 6.34 -21.58 11.57
N TYR A 242 5.45 -20.97 10.76
CA TYR A 242 4.06 -20.76 11.15
C TYR A 242 3.03 -21.51 10.31
N LEU A 243 3.34 -21.92 9.10
CA LEU A 243 2.37 -22.48 8.17
C LEU A 243 2.64 -23.94 7.79
N TYR A 244 3.69 -24.57 8.31
CA TYR A 244 4.10 -25.93 7.94
C TYR A 244 2.96 -26.95 8.12
N ASN A 245 2.20 -26.85 9.21
CA ASN A 245 1.09 -27.77 9.50
C ASN A 245 -0.17 -27.50 8.68
N TYR A 246 -0.26 -26.37 7.97
CA TYR A 246 -1.42 -25.93 7.21
C TYR A 246 -1.19 -26.07 5.71
N GLN A 247 -1.35 -27.29 5.18
CA GLN A 247 -0.98 -27.66 3.81
C GLN A 247 -1.64 -26.74 2.75
N VAL A 248 -2.94 -26.44 2.88
CA VAL A 248 -3.67 -25.62 1.91
C VAL A 248 -3.07 -24.23 1.84
N LEU A 249 -2.78 -23.62 2.99
CA LEU A 249 -2.22 -22.28 3.07
C LEU A 249 -0.77 -22.26 2.58
N SER A 250 0.02 -23.28 2.93
CA SER A 250 1.40 -23.45 2.46
C SER A 250 1.47 -23.60 0.95
N LEU A 251 0.60 -24.41 0.34
CA LEU A 251 0.49 -24.54 -1.11
C LEU A 251 0.05 -23.21 -1.77
N TYR A 252 -0.91 -22.52 -1.18
CA TYR A 252 -1.31 -21.19 -1.67
C TYR A 252 -0.13 -20.23 -1.70
N PHE A 253 0.61 -20.08 -0.58
CA PHE A 253 1.77 -19.20 -0.51
C PHE A 253 2.86 -19.60 -1.51
N LEU A 254 3.13 -20.91 -1.65
CA LEU A 254 4.14 -21.41 -2.56
C LEU A 254 3.82 -21.03 -4.03
N PHE A 255 2.60 -21.29 -4.48
CA PHE A 255 2.25 -21.08 -5.89
C PHE A 255 1.77 -19.64 -6.20
N ALA A 256 1.00 -19.03 -5.30
CA ALA A 256 0.41 -17.72 -5.56
C ALA A 256 1.33 -16.55 -5.18
N ILE A 257 2.27 -16.74 -4.26
CA ILE A 257 3.16 -15.67 -3.78
C ILE A 257 4.61 -15.95 -4.17
N VAL A 258 5.18 -17.07 -3.72
CA VAL A 258 6.60 -17.39 -3.97
C VAL A 258 6.87 -17.63 -5.45
N GLY A 259 6.03 -18.40 -6.14
CA GLY A 259 6.19 -18.67 -7.57
C GLY A 259 6.31 -17.40 -8.44
N PRO A 260 5.35 -16.46 -8.39
CA PRO A 260 5.45 -15.19 -9.10
C PRO A 260 6.62 -14.30 -8.65
N LEU A 261 7.03 -14.33 -7.37
CA LEU A 261 8.21 -13.61 -6.90
C LEU A 261 9.52 -14.21 -7.44
N LEU A 262 9.63 -15.53 -7.54
CA LEU A 262 10.76 -16.20 -8.20
C LEU A 262 10.81 -15.84 -9.70
N PHE A 263 9.67 -15.85 -10.38
CA PHE A 263 9.59 -15.37 -11.76
C PHE A 263 10.05 -13.91 -11.87
N PHE A 264 9.64 -13.04 -10.93
CA PHE A 264 10.10 -11.66 -10.86
C PHE A 264 11.63 -11.60 -10.70
N CYS A 265 12.21 -12.37 -9.77
CA CYS A 265 13.66 -12.42 -9.55
C CYS A 265 14.43 -12.80 -10.81
N VAL A 266 13.98 -13.83 -11.53
CA VAL A 266 14.62 -14.24 -12.79
C VAL A 266 14.53 -13.14 -13.83
N LYS A 267 13.37 -12.50 -13.99
CA LYS A 267 13.14 -11.51 -15.04
C LYS A 267 13.77 -10.14 -14.76
N ILE A 268 13.91 -9.72 -13.50
CA ILE A 268 14.52 -8.42 -13.18
C ILE A 268 16.03 -8.41 -13.49
N TRP A 269 16.69 -9.58 -13.43
CA TRP A 269 18.11 -9.71 -13.71
C TRP A 269 18.48 -9.27 -15.12
N ASP A 270 17.66 -9.61 -16.10
CA ASP A 270 17.86 -9.32 -17.52
C ASP A 270 17.02 -8.16 -18.04
N ALA A 271 16.28 -7.47 -17.16
CA ALA A 271 15.40 -6.36 -17.55
C ALA A 271 16.21 -5.15 -18.05
N LYS A 272 15.89 -4.68 -19.27
CA LYS A 272 16.60 -3.54 -19.93
C LYS A 272 15.66 -2.47 -20.46
N THR A 273 14.42 -2.82 -20.75
CA THR A 273 13.46 -1.93 -21.44
C THR A 273 12.34 -1.48 -20.51
N VAL A 274 11.73 -0.34 -20.83
CA VAL A 274 10.54 0.18 -20.14
C VAL A 274 9.42 -0.88 -20.08
N LYS A 275 9.24 -1.66 -21.18
CA LYS A 275 8.23 -2.74 -21.23
C LYS A 275 8.53 -3.86 -20.23
N HIS A 276 9.80 -4.23 -20.02
CA HIS A 276 10.18 -5.23 -19.03
C HIS A 276 9.84 -4.75 -17.61
N TYR A 277 10.19 -3.52 -17.24
CA TYR A 277 9.87 -2.95 -15.93
C TYR A 277 8.37 -2.78 -15.72
N ALA A 278 7.62 -2.41 -16.78
CA ALA A 278 6.17 -2.34 -16.72
C ALA A 278 5.52 -3.71 -16.43
N LEU A 279 6.01 -4.78 -17.07
CA LEU A 279 5.56 -6.15 -16.77
C LEU A 279 5.87 -6.53 -15.33
N LEU A 280 7.10 -6.28 -14.88
CA LEU A 280 7.54 -6.60 -13.52
C LEU A 280 6.73 -5.84 -12.45
N SER A 281 6.43 -4.56 -12.68
CA SER A 281 5.54 -3.80 -11.79
C SER A 281 4.12 -4.37 -11.74
N LYS A 282 3.60 -4.95 -12.84
CA LYS A 282 2.32 -5.67 -12.85
C LYS A 282 2.39 -6.98 -12.07
N VAL A 283 3.48 -7.76 -12.22
CA VAL A 283 3.67 -9.00 -11.47
C VAL A 283 3.62 -8.72 -9.97
N LEU A 284 4.36 -7.71 -9.48
CA LEU A 284 4.32 -7.32 -8.07
C LEU A 284 2.91 -6.88 -7.63
N LYS A 285 2.16 -6.18 -8.49
CA LYS A 285 0.76 -5.82 -8.20
C LYS A 285 -0.15 -7.05 -8.07
N VAL A 286 0.07 -8.08 -8.89
CA VAL A 286 -0.64 -9.36 -8.78
C VAL A 286 -0.27 -10.07 -7.48
N VAL A 287 1.01 -10.12 -7.11
CA VAL A 287 1.45 -10.69 -5.82
C VAL A 287 0.81 -9.96 -4.64
N MET A 288 0.73 -8.62 -4.67
CA MET A 288 0.00 -7.86 -3.64
C MET A 288 -1.45 -8.29 -3.55
N PHE A 289 -2.15 -8.41 -4.68
CA PHE A 289 -3.55 -8.84 -4.71
C PHE A 289 -3.73 -10.25 -4.13
N LEU A 290 -2.90 -11.19 -4.56
CA LEU A 290 -2.93 -12.57 -4.05
C LEU A 290 -2.57 -12.63 -2.56
N GLY A 291 -1.63 -11.77 -2.10
CA GLY A 291 -1.35 -11.59 -0.67
C GLY A 291 -2.58 -11.13 0.12
N ILE A 292 -3.32 -10.15 -0.38
CA ILE A 292 -4.57 -9.70 0.24
C ILE A 292 -5.61 -10.83 0.27
N CYS A 293 -5.76 -11.59 -0.82
CA CYS A 293 -6.69 -12.72 -0.90
C CYS A 293 -6.32 -13.89 0.04
N SER A 294 -5.09 -13.95 0.57
CA SER A 294 -4.73 -14.97 1.56
C SER A 294 -5.26 -14.67 2.96
N ILE A 295 -5.67 -13.43 3.28
CA ILE A 295 -6.12 -13.05 4.62
C ILE A 295 -7.26 -13.95 5.13
N PRO A 296 -8.34 -14.22 4.36
CA PRO A 296 -9.42 -15.10 4.84
C PRO A 296 -8.99 -16.56 5.05
N LEU A 297 -7.89 -16.99 4.44
CA LEU A 297 -7.42 -18.37 4.61
C LEU A 297 -6.81 -18.59 6.00
N PHE A 298 -6.45 -17.52 6.71
CA PHE A 298 -5.92 -17.60 8.07
C PHE A 298 -6.96 -18.07 9.08
N GLN A 299 -8.26 -18.01 8.79
CA GLN A 299 -9.29 -18.60 9.66
C GLN A 299 -9.09 -20.09 9.93
N TYR A 300 -8.33 -20.79 9.07
CA TYR A 300 -8.01 -22.21 9.24
C TYR A 300 -6.70 -22.44 10.00
N VAL A 301 -6.01 -21.35 10.41
CA VAL A 301 -4.76 -21.42 11.18
C VAL A 301 -5.12 -21.23 12.66
N VAL A 302 -4.71 -22.17 13.50
CA VAL A 302 -4.79 -21.99 14.95
C VAL A 302 -3.72 -20.98 15.33
N LEU A 303 -4.12 -19.86 15.90
CA LEU A 303 -3.20 -18.86 16.43
C LEU A 303 -2.76 -19.32 17.82
N GLU A 304 -1.55 -19.84 17.93
CA GLU A 304 -0.88 -20.14 19.19
C GLU A 304 -0.17 -18.91 19.76
#